data_2c60b4f9df594a40994ac01dead09066
#
_entry.id   2c60b4f9df594a40994ac01dead09066
#
_cell.length_a   1.000
_cell.length_b   1.000
_cell.length_c   1.000
_cell.angle_alpha   90.00
_cell.angle_beta   90.00
_cell.angle_gamma   90.00
#
_symmetry.space_group_name_H-M   'P 1'
#
loop_
_entity.id
_entity.type
_entity.pdbx_description
1 polymer ?
#
loop_
_entity_poly.entity_id
_entity_poly.type
_entity_poly.pdbx_seq_one_letter_code
_entity_poly.pdbx_strand_id
1 'polypeptide(L)'
;AVDALEEQFGYPGMKVLQFAFGGGPSDPFLPHNYVPTCVAYTGTHDNDTVVGWYEKTSRAEERAYALRYLDSDGSDIAWDLIRLAWSSVANTAVTTAQDILGLGNEARMNLPGTVGAQNWTWRLREGALTRDIAHRLREITETYGRRARSRVDYGEPPFALHCPRAIISLR
;
A
#
# COMPACT_ATOMS: atom_id res chain seq x y z
N ALA A 1 2.65 2.43 24.20
CA ALA A 1 2.65 1.01 24.65
C ALA A 1 2.87 0.07 23.46
N VAL A 2 2.14 0.21 22.35
CA VAL A 2 2.30 -0.66 21.16
C VAL A 2 3.67 -0.44 20.53
N ASP A 3 4.05 0.80 20.27
CA ASP A 3 5.35 1.15 19.66
C ASP A 3 6.54 0.60 20.46
N ALA A 4 6.45 0.62 21.80
CA ALA A 4 7.49 0.06 22.67
C ALA A 4 7.60 -1.48 22.55
N LEU A 5 6.49 -2.17 22.28
CA LEU A 5 6.48 -3.60 22.03
C LEU A 5 7.06 -3.93 20.64
N GLU A 6 6.68 -3.16 19.61
CA GLU A 6 7.24 -3.29 18.27
C GLU A 6 8.76 -3.14 18.30
N GLU A 7 9.25 -2.09 18.99
CA GLU A 7 10.68 -1.83 19.16
C GLU A 7 11.39 -2.94 19.95
N GLN A 8 10.79 -3.41 21.06
CA GLN A 8 11.37 -4.46 21.91
C GLN A 8 11.52 -5.79 21.17
N PHE A 9 10.55 -6.15 20.30
CA PHE A 9 10.55 -7.42 19.57
C PHE A 9 11.05 -7.31 18.14
N GLY A 10 11.38 -6.11 17.67
CA GLY A 10 11.81 -5.85 16.30
C GLY A 10 10.72 -6.11 15.25
N TYR A 11 9.44 -6.00 15.63
CA TYR A 11 8.34 -6.16 14.68
C TYR A 11 8.17 -4.90 13.83
N PRO A 12 7.85 -5.05 12.52
CA PRO A 12 7.60 -3.90 11.67
C PRO A 12 6.22 -3.29 11.98
N GLY A 13 6.20 -1.97 12.18
CA GLY A 13 4.95 -1.23 12.31
C GLY A 13 4.14 -1.18 11.01
N MET A 14 2.82 -1.05 11.12
CA MET A 14 1.93 -0.87 9.97
C MET A 14 1.77 0.60 9.60
N LYS A 15 1.88 0.92 8.31
CA LYS A 15 1.68 2.26 7.75
C LYS A 15 0.67 2.21 6.62
N VAL A 16 -0.58 2.59 6.90
CA VAL A 16 -1.69 2.58 5.94
C VAL A 16 -1.86 3.97 5.35
N LEU A 17 -1.62 4.12 4.05
CA LEU A 17 -1.63 5.41 3.37
C LEU A 17 -2.98 6.13 3.40
N GLN A 18 -4.09 5.41 3.41
CA GLN A 18 -5.42 6.04 3.52
C GLN A 18 -5.62 6.84 4.82
N PHE A 19 -4.81 6.59 5.86
CA PHE A 19 -4.87 7.35 7.12
C PHE A 19 -3.95 8.58 7.14
N ALA A 20 -3.09 8.73 6.15
CA ALA A 20 -1.99 9.69 6.16
C ALA A 20 -2.41 11.15 5.96
N PHE A 21 -3.58 11.41 5.35
CA PHE A 21 -3.88 12.71 4.78
C PHE A 21 -4.75 13.61 5.67
N GLY A 22 -5.05 13.18 6.89
CA GLY A 22 -5.86 13.92 7.85
C GLY A 22 -5.09 14.72 8.90
N GLY A 23 -3.82 14.37 9.15
CA GLY A 23 -3.02 14.87 10.27
C GLY A 23 -1.99 15.96 9.94
N GLY A 24 -1.87 16.38 8.68
CA GLY A 24 -0.84 17.32 8.22
C GLY A 24 0.55 16.71 8.08
N PRO A 25 1.62 17.53 7.90
CA PRO A 25 2.94 17.03 7.47
C PRO A 25 3.67 16.16 8.51
N SER A 26 3.30 16.22 9.77
CA SER A 26 3.88 15.39 10.84
C SER A 26 3.13 14.07 11.06
N ASP A 27 2.13 13.75 10.22
CA ASP A 27 1.37 12.51 10.35
C ASP A 27 2.29 11.29 10.18
N PRO A 28 2.29 10.33 11.13
CA PRO A 28 3.19 9.17 11.10
C PRO A 28 2.90 8.18 9.96
N PHE A 29 1.76 8.33 9.28
CA PHE A 29 1.41 7.53 8.11
C PHE A 29 1.88 8.15 6.78
N LEU A 30 2.46 9.36 6.79
CA LEU A 30 3.07 9.95 5.60
C LEU A 30 4.46 9.35 5.35
N PRO A 31 4.79 8.92 4.13
CA PRO A 31 6.04 8.21 3.82
C PRO A 31 7.34 8.93 4.18
N HIS A 32 7.37 10.25 4.18
CA HIS A 32 8.56 11.01 4.60
C HIS A 32 8.83 10.93 6.11
N ASN A 33 7.86 10.42 6.90
CA ASN A 33 8.00 10.17 8.34
C ASN A 33 8.24 8.70 8.67
N TYR A 34 8.42 7.83 7.66
CA TYR A 34 8.64 6.40 7.89
C TYR A 34 10.05 6.09 8.39
N VAL A 35 10.13 5.01 9.14
CA VAL A 35 11.38 4.28 9.41
C VAL A 35 11.43 3.04 8.51
N PRO A 36 12.63 2.53 8.16
CA PRO A 36 12.73 1.34 7.30
C PRO A 36 12.00 0.11 7.86
N THR A 37 12.01 -0.08 9.19
CA THR A 37 11.34 -1.19 9.87
C THR A 37 9.82 -0.96 9.95
N CYS A 38 9.17 -0.87 8.78
CA CYS A 38 7.72 -0.82 8.70
C CYS A 38 7.22 -1.50 7.42
N VAL A 39 5.91 -1.73 7.36
CA VAL A 39 5.19 -2.20 6.18
C VAL A 39 4.26 -1.10 5.72
N ALA A 40 4.45 -0.60 4.51
CA ALA A 40 3.59 0.38 3.87
C ALA A 40 2.45 -0.32 3.13
N TYR A 41 1.21 0.11 3.33
CA TYR A 41 0.01 -0.41 2.69
C TYR A 41 -0.71 0.71 1.95
N THR A 42 -1.24 0.44 0.75
CA THR A 42 -2.24 1.32 0.12
C THR A 42 -3.55 1.29 0.91
N GLY A 43 -3.95 0.13 1.37
CA GLY A 43 -5.07 -0.17 2.24
C GLY A 43 -5.02 -1.63 2.67
N THR A 44 -5.86 -2.02 3.63
CA THR A 44 -6.02 -3.40 4.12
C THR A 44 -7.39 -3.95 3.72
N HIS A 45 -7.69 -5.19 4.09
CA HIS A 45 -9.02 -5.78 3.88
C HIS A 45 -10.14 -5.03 4.62
N ASP A 46 -9.82 -4.29 5.67
CA ASP A 46 -10.77 -3.52 6.48
C ASP A 46 -10.99 -2.08 5.97
N ASN A 47 -10.09 -1.61 5.13
CA ASN A 47 -10.24 -0.31 4.48
C ASN A 47 -11.15 -0.41 3.26
N ASP A 48 -11.60 0.72 2.75
CA ASP A 48 -12.13 0.81 1.40
C ASP A 48 -11.00 0.57 0.37
N THR A 49 -11.36 0.32 -0.88
CA THR A 49 -10.38 0.43 -1.96
C THR A 49 -9.87 1.87 -2.05
N VAL A 50 -8.69 2.09 -2.63
CA VAL A 50 -8.15 3.45 -2.78
C VAL A 50 -9.11 4.35 -3.57
N VAL A 51 -9.71 3.84 -4.65
CA VAL A 51 -10.71 4.58 -5.43
C VAL A 51 -11.96 4.87 -4.58
N GLY A 52 -12.47 3.86 -3.85
CA GLY A 52 -13.62 4.03 -2.96
C GLY A 52 -13.34 5.04 -1.83
N TRP A 53 -12.14 4.99 -1.25
CA TRP A 53 -11.68 5.98 -0.28
C TRP A 53 -11.67 7.40 -0.88
N TYR A 54 -11.07 7.57 -2.04
CA TYR A 54 -10.93 8.86 -2.70
C TYR A 54 -12.29 9.45 -3.10
N GLU A 55 -13.18 8.65 -3.68
CA GLU A 55 -14.46 9.13 -4.21
C GLU A 55 -15.52 9.30 -3.13
N LYS A 56 -15.57 8.44 -2.11
CA LYS A 56 -16.73 8.30 -1.22
C LYS A 56 -16.42 8.50 0.27
N THR A 57 -15.32 7.97 0.78
CA THR A 57 -15.13 7.89 2.24
C THR A 57 -14.19 8.93 2.81
N SER A 58 -13.27 9.50 2.02
CA SER A 58 -12.39 10.58 2.45
C SER A 58 -13.08 11.94 2.47
N ARG A 59 -12.62 12.83 3.34
CA ARG A 59 -13.07 14.22 3.38
C ARG A 59 -12.44 15.04 2.25
N ALA A 60 -13.08 16.16 1.87
CA ALA A 60 -12.57 17.03 0.82
C ALA A 60 -11.15 17.55 1.09
N GLU A 61 -10.85 17.89 2.35
CA GLU A 61 -9.54 18.38 2.79
C GLU A 61 -8.46 17.29 2.69
N GLU A 62 -8.81 16.04 3.02
CA GLU A 62 -7.91 14.89 2.87
C GLU A 62 -7.57 14.64 1.41
N ARG A 63 -8.57 14.68 0.53
CA ARG A 63 -8.37 14.55 -0.92
C ARG A 63 -7.48 15.66 -1.47
N ALA A 64 -7.78 16.91 -1.12
CA ALA A 64 -6.98 18.06 -1.56
C ALA A 64 -5.53 17.97 -1.07
N TYR A 65 -5.32 17.49 0.15
CA TYR A 65 -3.97 17.28 0.69
C TYR A 65 -3.27 16.11 0.00
N ALA A 66 -3.97 15.00 -0.23
CA ALA A 66 -3.42 13.85 -0.96
C ALA A 66 -2.96 14.23 -2.37
N LEU A 67 -3.79 14.92 -3.15
CA LEU A 67 -3.43 15.36 -4.50
C LEU A 67 -2.20 16.28 -4.50
N ARG A 68 -2.15 17.24 -3.58
CA ARG A 68 -0.99 18.12 -3.43
C ARG A 68 0.27 17.37 -3.01
N TYR A 69 0.15 16.38 -2.11
CA TYR A 69 1.26 15.57 -1.65
C TYR A 69 1.80 14.64 -2.73
N LEU A 70 0.92 14.12 -3.56
CA LEU A 70 1.22 13.20 -4.68
C LEU A 70 1.69 13.93 -5.94
N ASP A 71 1.50 15.25 -6.01
CA ASP A 71 1.65 16.04 -7.25
C ASP A 71 0.84 15.45 -8.41
N SER A 72 -0.45 15.16 -8.14
CA SER A 72 -1.35 14.42 -9.02
C SER A 72 -2.69 15.16 -9.19
N ASP A 73 -3.35 14.93 -10.32
CA ASP A 73 -4.73 15.37 -10.57
C ASP A 73 -5.80 14.37 -10.07
N GLY A 74 -5.37 13.21 -9.58
CA GLY A 74 -6.22 12.16 -9.06
C GLY A 74 -6.86 11.25 -10.11
N SER A 75 -6.53 11.43 -11.39
CA SER A 75 -7.09 10.61 -12.48
C SER A 75 -6.74 9.12 -12.38
N ASP A 76 -5.66 8.79 -11.68
CA ASP A 76 -5.20 7.42 -11.46
C ASP A 76 -4.76 7.20 -10.00
N ILE A 77 -5.59 7.69 -9.08
CA ILE A 77 -5.29 7.77 -7.64
C ILE A 77 -4.83 6.45 -7.03
N ALA A 78 -5.33 5.30 -7.50
CA ALA A 78 -4.93 4.00 -7.01
C ALA A 78 -3.45 3.73 -7.29
N TRP A 79 -3.00 3.98 -8.50
CA TRP A 79 -1.61 3.81 -8.89
C TRP A 79 -0.69 4.90 -8.34
N ASP A 80 -1.21 6.09 -8.07
CA ASP A 80 -0.47 7.14 -7.37
C ASP A 80 -0.13 6.69 -5.93
N LEU A 81 -1.10 6.10 -5.21
CA LEU A 81 -0.83 5.56 -3.87
C LEU A 81 0.06 4.30 -3.92
N ILE A 82 -0.09 3.45 -4.93
CA ILE A 82 0.82 2.32 -5.13
C ILE A 82 2.25 2.84 -5.35
N ARG A 83 2.44 3.82 -6.23
CA ARG A 83 3.74 4.46 -6.45
C ARG A 83 4.30 5.06 -5.16
N LEU A 84 3.47 5.75 -4.38
CA LEU A 84 3.86 6.33 -3.09
C LEU A 84 4.35 5.25 -2.11
N ALA A 85 3.62 4.13 -1.99
CA ALA A 85 4.06 3.00 -1.16
C ALA A 85 5.39 2.42 -1.64
N TRP A 86 5.56 2.24 -2.96
CA TRP A 86 6.77 1.68 -3.56
C TRP A 86 7.98 2.61 -3.45
N SER A 87 7.80 3.92 -3.48
CA SER A 87 8.87 4.92 -3.33
C SER A 87 9.33 5.13 -1.89
N SER A 88 8.58 4.63 -0.91
CA SER A 88 8.88 4.83 0.51
C SER A 88 10.13 4.08 0.97
N VAL A 89 10.66 4.46 2.14
CA VAL A 89 11.80 3.76 2.79
C VAL A 89 11.38 2.46 3.48
N ALA A 90 10.09 2.14 3.54
CA ALA A 90 9.59 0.92 4.18
C ALA A 90 10.23 -0.34 3.60
N ASN A 91 10.67 -1.27 4.43
CA ASN A 91 11.26 -2.54 3.98
C ASN A 91 10.26 -3.40 3.18
N THR A 92 8.97 -3.22 3.40
CA THR A 92 7.92 -3.94 2.69
C THR A 92 6.83 -2.97 2.26
N ALA A 93 6.37 -3.09 1.02
CA ALA A 93 5.20 -2.40 0.51
C ALA A 93 4.16 -3.42 0.03
N VAL A 94 2.90 -3.20 0.40
CA VAL A 94 1.77 -4.09 0.11
C VAL A 94 0.66 -3.28 -0.54
N THR A 95 0.06 -3.83 -1.59
CA THR A 95 -1.16 -3.30 -2.20
C THR A 95 -2.18 -4.40 -2.37
N THR A 96 -3.45 -4.04 -2.49
CA THR A 96 -4.53 -4.98 -2.76
C THR A 96 -4.69 -5.21 -4.26
N ALA A 97 -5.23 -6.37 -4.66
CA ALA A 97 -5.56 -6.62 -6.06
C ALA A 97 -6.62 -5.63 -6.56
N GLN A 98 -7.54 -5.20 -5.70
CA GLN A 98 -8.56 -4.21 -6.02
C GLN A 98 -7.94 -2.87 -6.43
N ASP A 99 -6.92 -2.42 -5.70
CA ASP A 99 -6.22 -1.16 -5.99
C ASP A 99 -5.43 -1.24 -7.30
N ILE A 100 -4.76 -2.38 -7.56
CA ILE A 100 -4.07 -2.62 -8.85
C ILE A 100 -5.03 -2.55 -10.03
N LEU A 101 -6.27 -3.04 -9.83
CA LEU A 101 -7.33 -3.04 -10.85
C LEU A 101 -8.11 -1.72 -10.91
N GLY A 102 -7.84 -0.76 -10.05
CA GLY A 102 -8.54 0.51 -9.98
C GLY A 102 -10.03 0.37 -9.65
N LEU A 103 -10.40 -0.62 -8.83
CA LEU A 103 -11.80 -0.89 -8.50
C LEU A 103 -12.28 0.03 -7.38
N GLY A 104 -13.56 0.42 -7.47
CA GLY A 104 -14.22 1.26 -6.47
C GLY A 104 -14.71 0.49 -5.24
N ASN A 105 -15.53 1.18 -4.45
CA ASN A 105 -16.10 0.67 -3.18
C ASN A 105 -16.86 -0.66 -3.32
N GLU A 106 -17.41 -0.97 -4.48
CA GLU A 106 -18.09 -2.24 -4.77
C GLU A 106 -17.19 -3.47 -4.64
N ALA A 107 -15.88 -3.27 -4.71
CA ALA A 107 -14.87 -4.32 -4.55
C ALA A 107 -14.29 -4.40 -3.13
N ARG A 108 -14.80 -3.61 -2.18
CA ARG A 108 -14.36 -3.64 -0.79
C ARG A 108 -14.49 -5.04 -0.20
N MET A 109 -13.46 -5.51 0.52
CA MET A 109 -13.44 -6.86 1.07
C MET A 109 -14.27 -6.97 2.35
N ASN A 110 -14.11 -6.04 3.27
CA ASN A 110 -14.75 -6.06 4.58
C ASN A 110 -15.13 -4.66 5.05
N LEU A 111 -16.31 -4.54 5.66
CA LEU A 111 -16.74 -3.35 6.39
C LEU A 111 -16.76 -3.68 7.89
N PRO A 112 -15.76 -3.23 8.67
CA PRO A 112 -15.67 -3.53 10.11
C PRO A 112 -16.92 -3.13 10.87
N GLY A 113 -17.27 -3.93 11.89
CA GLY A 113 -18.46 -3.70 12.71
C GLY A 113 -19.78 -4.07 12.05
N THR A 114 -19.76 -4.70 10.87
CA THR A 114 -20.96 -5.19 10.18
C THR A 114 -20.94 -6.71 10.02
N VAL A 115 -22.15 -7.30 10.04
CA VAL A 115 -22.36 -8.69 9.69
C VAL A 115 -23.29 -8.73 8.48
N GLY A 116 -22.84 -9.33 7.39
CA GLY A 116 -23.64 -9.39 6.18
C GLY A 116 -22.95 -10.09 5.02
N ALA A 117 -23.74 -10.45 4.01
CA ALA A 117 -23.28 -11.18 2.83
C ALA A 117 -22.30 -10.38 1.95
N GLN A 118 -22.18 -9.06 2.16
CA GLN A 118 -21.26 -8.20 1.43
C GLN A 118 -19.80 -8.38 1.86
N ASN A 119 -19.56 -8.88 3.09
CA ASN A 119 -18.20 -9.04 3.62
C ASN A 119 -17.58 -10.35 3.13
N TRP A 120 -16.30 -10.30 2.76
CA TRP A 120 -15.49 -11.47 2.39
C TRP A 120 -15.97 -12.20 1.12
N THR A 121 -16.78 -11.57 0.28
CA THR A 121 -17.39 -12.18 -0.91
C THR A 121 -16.73 -11.80 -2.22
N TRP A 122 -15.98 -10.68 -2.26
CA TRP A 122 -15.29 -10.28 -3.47
C TRP A 122 -14.29 -11.36 -3.93
N ARG A 123 -14.24 -11.59 -5.22
CA ARG A 123 -13.31 -12.55 -5.85
C ARG A 123 -12.69 -11.94 -7.09
N LEU A 124 -11.38 -12.18 -7.24
CA LEU A 124 -10.65 -11.83 -8.46
C LEU A 124 -11.24 -12.64 -9.63
N ARG A 125 -11.55 -11.96 -10.72
CA ARG A 125 -12.04 -12.59 -11.94
C ARG A 125 -10.86 -13.20 -12.72
N GLU A 126 -11.09 -14.32 -13.36
CA GLU A 126 -10.11 -14.92 -14.28
C GLU A 126 -9.71 -13.91 -15.37
N GLY A 127 -8.42 -13.83 -15.66
CA GLY A 127 -7.89 -12.89 -16.66
C GLY A 127 -7.84 -11.41 -16.24
N ALA A 128 -8.30 -11.04 -15.05
CA ALA A 128 -8.29 -9.63 -14.60
C ALA A 128 -6.87 -9.05 -14.49
N LEU A 129 -5.89 -9.85 -14.10
CA LEU A 129 -4.48 -9.45 -14.07
C LEU A 129 -3.86 -9.60 -15.47
N THR A 130 -3.95 -8.54 -16.25
CA THR A 130 -3.45 -8.51 -17.64
C THR A 130 -1.93 -8.40 -17.72
N ARG A 131 -1.38 -8.58 -18.92
CA ARG A 131 0.06 -8.36 -19.19
C ARG A 131 0.46 -6.91 -18.96
N ASP A 132 -0.42 -5.95 -19.26
CA ASP A 132 -0.15 -4.52 -19.08
C ASP A 132 -0.03 -4.17 -17.60
N ILE A 133 -0.92 -4.72 -16.74
CA ILE A 133 -0.82 -4.60 -15.29
C ILE A 133 0.50 -5.20 -14.79
N ALA A 134 0.85 -6.40 -15.26
CA ALA A 134 2.10 -7.04 -14.87
C ALA A 134 3.33 -6.23 -15.31
N HIS A 135 3.28 -5.61 -16.50
CA HIS A 135 4.33 -4.73 -16.99
C HIS A 135 4.45 -3.48 -16.10
N ARG A 136 3.34 -2.81 -15.82
CA ARG A 136 3.31 -1.61 -14.96
C ARG A 136 3.83 -1.87 -13.55
N LEU A 137 3.45 -3.02 -12.95
CA LEU A 137 3.97 -3.44 -11.66
C LEU A 137 5.47 -3.73 -11.70
N ARG A 138 5.96 -4.33 -12.78
CA ARG A 138 7.39 -4.58 -12.98
C ARG A 138 8.16 -3.27 -13.05
N GLU A 139 7.72 -2.33 -13.89
CA GLU A 139 8.38 -1.03 -14.05
C GLU A 139 8.51 -0.30 -12.70
N ILE A 140 7.43 -0.20 -11.94
CA ILE A 140 7.46 0.48 -10.65
C ILE A 140 8.35 -0.27 -9.63
N THR A 141 8.34 -1.60 -9.66
CA THR A 141 9.16 -2.44 -8.78
C THR A 141 10.64 -2.31 -9.09
N GLU A 142 11.01 -2.23 -10.36
CA GLU A 142 12.38 -2.01 -10.82
C GLU A 142 12.84 -0.58 -10.55
N THR A 143 11.98 0.41 -10.82
CA THR A 143 12.27 1.83 -10.57
C THR A 143 12.67 2.10 -9.12
N TYR A 144 11.99 1.48 -8.17
CA TYR A 144 12.26 1.66 -6.73
C TYR A 144 13.10 0.55 -6.10
N GLY A 145 13.73 -0.31 -6.92
CA GLY A 145 14.66 -1.34 -6.45
C GLY A 145 14.04 -2.41 -5.56
N ARG A 146 12.70 -2.65 -5.67
CA ARG A 146 11.97 -3.62 -4.83
C ARG A 146 11.92 -5.04 -5.41
N ARG A 147 12.71 -5.31 -6.44
CA ARG A 147 12.84 -6.65 -7.00
C ARG A 147 13.61 -7.54 -6.02
N ALA A 148 13.04 -8.72 -5.70
CA ALA A 148 13.79 -9.72 -4.96
C ALA A 148 15.06 -10.08 -5.73
N ARG A 149 16.23 -10.02 -5.07
CA ARG A 149 17.47 -10.52 -5.65
C ARG A 149 17.30 -12.03 -5.93
N SER A 150 17.73 -12.49 -7.09
CA SER A 150 17.75 -13.93 -7.38
C SER A 150 18.68 -14.62 -6.38
N ARG A 151 18.33 -15.83 -5.94
CA ARG A 151 19.14 -16.62 -4.97
C ARG A 151 20.60 -16.84 -5.37
N VAL A 152 20.97 -16.51 -6.59
CA VAL A 152 22.32 -16.68 -7.14
C VAL A 152 23.30 -15.61 -6.63
N ASP A 153 22.81 -14.50 -6.07
CA ASP A 153 23.65 -13.38 -5.62
C ASP A 153 24.05 -13.45 -4.13
N TYR A 154 23.74 -14.54 -3.43
CA TYR A 154 24.16 -14.73 -2.05
C TYR A 154 25.53 -15.42 -1.93
N GLY A 155 26.62 -14.71 -2.25
CA GLY A 155 27.83 -14.84 -1.50
C GLY A 155 27.55 -14.31 -0.08
N GLU A 156 27.97 -15.03 0.97
CA GLU A 156 27.63 -14.73 2.37
C GLU A 156 27.68 -13.23 2.71
N PRO A 157 26.60 -12.63 3.27
CA PRO A 157 26.58 -11.20 3.54
C PRO A 157 27.29 -10.88 4.84
N PRO A 158 28.22 -9.94 4.86
CA PRO A 158 28.78 -9.45 6.13
C PRO A 158 27.81 -8.59 6.95
N PHE A 159 26.64 -8.21 6.43
CA PHE A 159 25.55 -7.55 7.16
C PHE A 159 24.24 -7.72 6.39
N ALA A 160 23.17 -8.10 7.09
CA ALA A 160 21.82 -8.24 6.53
C ALA A 160 21.26 -6.86 6.11
N LEU A 161 21.59 -6.41 4.91
CA LEU A 161 20.89 -5.31 4.26
C LEU A 161 19.49 -5.83 3.90
N HIS A 162 18.47 -5.34 4.61
CA HIS A 162 17.07 -5.64 4.31
C HIS A 162 16.75 -5.17 2.90
N CYS A 163 16.54 -6.12 1.98
CA CYS A 163 16.10 -5.81 0.62
C CYS A 163 14.62 -5.38 0.68
N PRO A 164 14.24 -4.20 0.19
CA PRO A 164 12.85 -3.78 0.14
C PRO A 164 12.01 -4.76 -0.67
N ARG A 165 10.85 -5.18 -0.14
CA ARG A 165 9.94 -6.12 -0.80
C ARG A 165 8.64 -5.42 -1.18
N ALA A 166 8.09 -5.84 -2.31
CA ALA A 166 6.74 -5.48 -2.71
C ALA A 166 5.85 -6.73 -2.67
N ILE A 167 4.68 -6.61 -2.07
CA ILE A 167 3.72 -7.70 -1.92
C ILE A 167 2.36 -7.26 -2.44
N ILE A 168 1.74 -8.12 -3.24
CA ILE A 168 0.36 -7.96 -3.71
C ILE A 168 -0.51 -8.88 -2.85
N SER A 169 -1.47 -8.32 -2.15
CA SER A 169 -2.47 -9.10 -1.42
C SER A 169 -3.58 -9.54 -2.37
N LEU A 170 -3.72 -10.83 -2.55
CA LEU A 170 -4.75 -11.47 -3.41
C LEU A 170 -5.95 -11.98 -2.60
N ARG A 171 -6.09 -11.58 -1.33
CA ARG A 171 -7.18 -12.02 -0.48
C ARG A 171 -8.47 -11.27 -0.74
#